data_898a7c79c0dea58fb126661ac4ea876a
#
_entry.id   898a7c79c0dea58fb126661ac4ea876a
#
_cell.length_a   1.000
_cell.length_b   1.000
_cell.length_c   1.000
_cell.angle_alpha   90.00
_cell.angle_beta   90.00
_cell.angle_gamma   90.00
#
_symmetry.space_group_name_H-M   'P 1'
#
loop_
_entity.id
_entity.type
_entity.pdbx_description
1 polymer ?
#
loop_
_entity_poly.entity_id
_entity_poly.type
_entity_poly.pdbx_seq_one_letter_code
_entity_poly.pdbx_strand_id
1 'polypeptide(L)'
;MKRKIMFMGRSGAGKTTLTQALYGEDIEYHKTQYVNYSKYIIDPPGEYIEDKQFGFALALYSYEVDVIGFILAANEPFSLYSPASTATATREVIGIVTQINSEGADPALAKEWLEIAGCEKVFFVDSVTREGLDKLIDYLGWNEKDEPENKKKKTTRIRTKTK
;
A
#
# COMPACT_ATOMS: atom_id res chain seq x y z
N MET A 1 -16.63 -2.93 -3.13
CA MET A 1 -16.22 -2.30 -1.85
C MET A 1 -14.74 -1.97 -1.92
N LYS A 2 -14.39 -0.75 -1.65
CA LYS A 2 -12.99 -0.29 -1.70
C LYS A 2 -12.21 -0.84 -0.52
N ARG A 3 -11.15 -1.58 -0.80
CA ARG A 3 -10.30 -2.20 0.22
C ARG A 3 -9.18 -1.25 0.64
N LYS A 4 -8.88 -1.26 1.91
CA LYS A 4 -7.77 -0.49 2.49
C LYS A 4 -6.50 -1.33 2.49
N ILE A 5 -5.39 -0.76 2.09
CA ILE A 5 -4.08 -1.42 1.98
C ILE A 5 -3.02 -0.73 2.83
N MET A 6 -2.14 -1.53 3.43
CA MET A 6 -0.90 -1.06 4.04
C MET A 6 0.28 -1.47 3.17
N PHE A 7 1.19 -0.55 2.91
CA PHE A 7 2.43 -0.83 2.20
C PHE A 7 3.56 -1.13 3.16
N MET A 8 4.24 -2.24 2.94
CA MET A 8 5.47 -2.61 3.63
C MET A 8 6.60 -2.72 2.61
N GLY A 9 7.75 -2.16 2.93
CA GLY A 9 8.93 -2.18 2.06
C GLY A 9 10.02 -1.31 2.65
N ARG A 10 11.26 -1.52 2.22
CA ARG A 10 12.41 -0.73 2.68
C ARG A 10 12.33 0.70 2.17
N SER A 11 13.11 1.60 2.78
CA SER A 11 13.31 2.96 2.28
C SER A 11 13.77 2.93 0.83
N GLY A 12 13.16 3.75 -0.03
CA GLY A 12 13.49 3.80 -1.45
C GLY A 12 12.84 2.71 -2.32
N ALA A 13 12.03 1.83 -1.76
CA ALA A 13 11.27 0.84 -2.55
C ALA A 13 10.11 1.45 -3.37
N GLY A 14 9.84 2.75 -3.19
CA GLY A 14 8.83 3.47 -3.95
C GLY A 14 7.44 3.47 -3.34
N LYS A 15 7.29 3.19 -2.04
CA LYS A 15 6.00 3.19 -1.33
C LYS A 15 5.25 4.52 -1.43
N THR A 16 5.91 5.62 -1.10
CA THR A 16 5.32 6.96 -1.14
C THR A 16 5.02 7.37 -2.57
N THR A 17 5.92 7.10 -3.52
CA THR A 17 5.72 7.35 -4.94
C THR A 17 4.53 6.56 -5.49
N LEU A 18 4.39 5.30 -5.10
CA LEU A 18 3.24 4.47 -5.48
C LEU A 18 1.94 5.03 -4.90
N THR A 19 1.95 5.47 -3.66
CA THR A 19 0.78 6.09 -3.01
C THR A 19 0.33 7.33 -3.77
N GLN A 20 1.26 8.21 -4.11
CA GLN A 20 0.98 9.42 -4.91
C GLN A 20 0.41 9.07 -6.29
N ALA A 21 1.01 8.09 -6.97
CA ALA A 21 0.55 7.64 -8.28
C ALA A 21 -0.86 7.03 -8.25
N LEU A 22 -1.18 6.25 -7.22
CA LEU A 22 -2.50 5.64 -7.05
C LEU A 22 -3.60 6.68 -6.79
N TYR A 23 -3.26 7.78 -6.13
CA TYR A 23 -4.19 8.90 -5.92
C TYR A 23 -4.22 9.90 -7.09
N GLY A 24 -3.38 9.73 -8.11
CA GLY A 24 -3.26 10.66 -9.23
C GLY A 24 -2.61 12.00 -8.85
N GLU A 25 -1.81 12.00 -7.80
CA GLU A 25 -1.05 13.15 -7.32
C GLU A 25 0.27 13.29 -8.07
N ASP A 26 0.85 14.50 -8.04
CA ASP A 26 2.20 14.73 -8.56
C ASP A 26 3.24 13.98 -7.71
N ILE A 27 4.23 13.39 -8.38
CA ILE A 27 5.26 12.61 -7.71
C ILE A 27 6.32 13.55 -7.17
N GLU A 28 6.44 13.56 -5.84
CA GLU A 28 7.49 14.28 -5.11
C GLU A 28 8.27 13.30 -4.25
N TYR A 29 9.60 13.30 -4.39
CA TYR A 29 10.45 12.42 -3.60
C TYR A 29 10.72 12.99 -2.22
N HIS A 30 10.25 12.31 -1.19
CA HIS A 30 10.61 12.59 0.20
C HIS A 30 10.68 11.30 1.01
N LYS A 31 11.55 11.30 2.03
CA LYS A 31 11.63 10.16 2.95
C LYS A 31 10.50 10.25 3.96
N THR A 32 9.70 9.20 4.05
CA THR A 32 8.64 9.09 5.06
C THR A 32 9.26 8.83 6.44
N GLN A 33 9.07 9.74 7.38
CA GLN A 33 9.57 9.64 8.75
C GLN A 33 8.51 9.15 9.72
N TYR A 34 7.25 9.35 9.38
CA TYR A 34 6.09 8.98 10.18
C TYR A 34 5.14 8.13 9.34
N VAL A 35 4.26 7.38 10.00
CA VAL A 35 3.20 6.65 9.29
C VAL A 35 2.24 7.63 8.65
N ASN A 36 2.12 7.58 7.33
CA ASN A 36 1.14 8.35 6.59
C ASN A 36 -0.17 7.59 6.50
N TYR A 37 -1.23 8.21 6.97
CA TYR A 37 -2.59 7.70 6.84
C TYR A 37 -3.33 8.50 5.78
N SER A 38 -3.88 7.79 4.83
CA SER A 38 -4.83 8.35 3.88
C SER A 38 -6.09 7.50 3.85
N LYS A 39 -7.10 7.89 3.08
CA LYS A 39 -8.42 7.23 3.12
C LYS A 39 -8.34 5.71 2.96
N TYR A 40 -7.48 5.23 2.06
CA TYR A 40 -7.38 3.80 1.71
C TYR A 40 -5.97 3.22 1.80
N ILE A 41 -4.97 4.01 2.15
CA ILE A 41 -3.57 3.59 2.23
C ILE A 41 -2.97 3.96 3.57
N ILE A 42 -2.25 3.01 4.17
CA ILE A 42 -1.31 3.26 5.26
C ILE A 42 0.09 3.08 4.68
N ASP A 43 0.91 4.12 4.75
CA ASP A 43 2.29 4.14 4.24
C ASP A 43 3.26 4.37 5.41
N PRO A 44 3.72 3.29 6.07
CA PRO A 44 4.69 3.39 7.16
C PRO A 44 6.09 3.68 6.64
N PRO A 45 7.01 4.20 7.51
CA PRO A 45 8.42 4.34 7.17
C PRO A 45 9.06 3.02 6.75
N GLY A 46 9.98 3.07 5.77
CA GLY A 46 10.72 1.88 5.31
C GLY A 46 11.58 1.22 6.38
N GLU A 47 11.99 1.97 7.39
CA GLU A 47 12.74 1.45 8.54
C GLU A 47 12.00 0.35 9.31
N TYR A 48 10.68 0.26 9.22
CA TYR A 48 9.91 -0.79 9.89
C TYR A 48 10.23 -2.19 9.38
N ILE A 49 10.60 -2.33 8.11
CA ILE A 49 11.07 -3.61 7.57
C ILE A 49 12.58 -3.81 7.74
N GLU A 50 13.34 -2.72 7.78
CA GLU A 50 14.80 -2.72 7.97
C GLU A 50 15.19 -3.07 9.40
N ASP A 51 14.32 -2.75 10.36
CA ASP A 51 14.47 -3.05 11.77
C ASP A 51 13.71 -4.31 12.20
N LYS A 52 14.06 -4.85 13.38
CA LYS A 52 13.39 -5.99 13.99
C LYS A 52 11.91 -5.74 14.37
N GLN A 53 11.38 -4.56 14.05
CA GLN A 53 10.00 -4.17 14.36
C GLN A 53 8.98 -4.58 13.29
N PHE A 54 9.42 -5.25 12.22
CA PHE A 54 8.55 -5.67 11.11
C PHE A 54 7.34 -6.48 11.58
N GLY A 55 7.55 -7.51 12.40
CA GLY A 55 6.46 -8.34 12.92
C GLY A 55 5.50 -7.56 13.82
N PHE A 56 6.02 -6.62 14.60
CA PHE A 56 5.20 -5.73 15.44
C PHE A 56 4.34 -4.79 14.59
N ALA A 57 4.91 -4.18 13.55
CA ALA A 57 4.19 -3.31 12.64
C ALA A 57 3.09 -4.07 11.88
N LEU A 58 3.38 -5.28 11.39
CA LEU A 58 2.37 -6.16 10.78
C LEU A 58 1.22 -6.43 11.75
N ALA A 59 1.51 -6.82 12.99
CA ALA A 59 0.49 -7.11 13.99
C ALA A 59 -0.37 -5.88 14.31
N LEU A 60 0.26 -4.72 14.50
CA LEU A 60 -0.41 -3.50 14.92
C LEU A 60 -1.32 -2.93 13.81
N TYR A 61 -0.81 -2.79 12.60
CA TYR A 61 -1.54 -2.12 11.52
C TYR A 61 -2.44 -3.05 10.70
N SER A 62 -2.23 -4.37 10.76
CA SER A 62 -3.05 -5.32 10.01
C SER A 62 -4.53 -5.28 10.38
N TYR A 63 -4.86 -4.88 11.61
CA TYR A 63 -6.24 -4.71 12.03
C TYR A 63 -6.95 -3.54 11.36
N GLU A 64 -6.20 -2.57 10.83
CA GLU A 64 -6.74 -1.36 10.23
C GLU A 64 -6.93 -1.45 8.71
N VAL A 65 -6.47 -2.53 8.11
CA VAL A 65 -6.48 -2.72 6.65
C VAL A 65 -7.12 -4.04 6.25
N ASP A 66 -7.48 -4.15 4.96
CA ASP A 66 -8.00 -5.38 4.36
C ASP A 66 -6.90 -6.18 3.68
N VAL A 67 -5.86 -5.50 3.20
CA VAL A 67 -4.76 -6.07 2.42
C VAL A 67 -3.43 -5.48 2.89
N ILE A 68 -2.39 -6.31 2.90
CA ILE A 68 -1.02 -5.88 3.11
C ILE A 68 -0.26 -6.05 1.79
N GLY A 69 0.41 -5.00 1.33
CA GLY A 69 1.26 -5.02 0.15
C GLY A 69 2.74 -5.10 0.53
N PHE A 70 3.40 -6.19 0.22
CA PHE A 70 4.87 -6.30 0.30
C PHE A 70 5.47 -5.70 -0.94
N ILE A 71 6.14 -4.56 -0.80
CA ILE A 71 6.74 -3.82 -1.91
C ILE A 71 8.22 -4.19 -2.02
N LEU A 72 8.64 -4.48 -3.24
CA LEU A 72 10.02 -4.75 -3.60
C LEU A 72 10.33 -4.08 -4.94
N ALA A 73 11.34 -3.21 -4.97
CA ALA A 73 11.76 -2.61 -6.23
C ALA A 73 12.46 -3.65 -7.12
N ALA A 74 12.18 -3.61 -8.41
CA ALA A 74 12.72 -4.56 -9.38
C ALA A 74 14.26 -4.51 -9.55
N ASN A 75 14.87 -3.40 -9.11
CA ASN A 75 16.32 -3.20 -9.13
C ASN A 75 17.01 -3.43 -7.77
N GLU A 76 16.31 -3.99 -6.80
CA GLU A 76 16.89 -4.33 -5.50
C GLU A 76 17.93 -5.45 -5.63
N PRO A 77 19.09 -5.32 -4.97
CA PRO A 77 20.11 -6.34 -5.02
C PRO A 77 19.80 -7.58 -4.16
N PHE A 78 18.89 -7.44 -3.20
CA PHE A 78 18.45 -8.52 -2.30
C PHE A 78 17.08 -8.21 -1.71
N SER A 79 16.43 -9.22 -1.17
CA SER A 79 15.14 -9.06 -0.47
C SER A 79 15.32 -9.04 1.04
N LEU A 80 14.63 -8.13 1.73
CA LEU A 80 14.54 -8.11 3.20
C LEU A 80 13.43 -9.03 3.74
N TYR A 81 12.58 -9.57 2.87
CA TYR A 81 11.53 -10.50 3.28
C TYR A 81 12.11 -11.88 3.53
N SER A 82 11.97 -12.38 4.74
CA SER A 82 12.32 -13.75 5.07
C SER A 82 11.37 -14.74 4.37
N PRO A 83 11.81 -15.97 4.09
CA PRO A 83 10.90 -17.00 3.63
C PRO A 83 9.69 -17.13 4.55
N ALA A 84 8.50 -17.31 3.97
CA ALA A 84 7.25 -17.45 4.70
C ALA A 84 6.88 -16.27 5.64
N SER A 85 7.38 -15.05 5.38
CA SER A 85 7.08 -13.85 6.19
C SER A 85 5.59 -13.56 6.29
N THR A 86 4.80 -13.96 5.30
CA THR A 86 3.34 -13.77 5.29
C THR A 86 2.61 -14.62 6.32
N ALA A 87 3.23 -15.66 6.86
CA ALA A 87 2.59 -16.61 7.77
C ALA A 87 2.12 -15.97 9.09
N THR A 88 2.73 -14.85 9.51
CA THR A 88 2.35 -14.11 10.71
C THR A 88 1.29 -13.04 10.46
N ALA A 89 0.96 -12.78 9.20
CA ALA A 89 -0.05 -11.78 8.85
C ALA A 89 -1.46 -12.33 9.08
N THR A 90 -2.31 -11.47 9.63
CA THR A 90 -3.74 -11.79 9.87
C THR A 90 -4.63 -11.36 8.72
N ARG A 91 -4.08 -10.73 7.69
CA ARG A 91 -4.75 -10.25 6.48
C ARG A 91 -4.10 -10.84 5.24
N GLU A 92 -4.81 -10.76 4.11
CA GLU A 92 -4.25 -11.09 2.80
C GLU A 92 -2.98 -10.28 2.53
N VAL A 93 -1.92 -10.95 2.07
CA VAL A 93 -0.67 -10.31 1.67
C VAL A 93 -0.48 -10.50 0.18
N ILE A 94 -0.29 -9.41 -0.53
CA ILE A 94 0.07 -9.39 -1.95
C ILE A 94 1.49 -8.86 -2.12
N GLY A 95 2.17 -9.29 -3.17
CA GLY A 95 3.43 -8.72 -3.59
C GLY A 95 3.24 -7.61 -4.61
N ILE A 96 4.02 -6.55 -4.51
CA ILE A 96 4.05 -5.45 -5.48
C ILE A 96 5.49 -5.18 -5.87
N VAL A 97 5.84 -5.51 -7.10
CA VAL A 97 7.14 -5.18 -7.70
C VAL A 97 7.04 -3.80 -8.31
N THR A 98 7.83 -2.86 -7.79
CA THR A 98 7.89 -1.47 -8.27
C THR A 98 9.08 -1.25 -9.19
N GLN A 99 9.12 -0.10 -9.86
CA GLN A 99 10.25 0.34 -10.67
C GLN A 99 10.66 -0.67 -11.76
N ILE A 100 9.67 -1.33 -12.37
CA ILE A 100 9.89 -2.42 -13.35
C ILE A 100 10.62 -1.97 -14.62
N ASN A 101 10.64 -0.67 -14.92
CA ASN A 101 11.32 -0.10 -16.09
C ASN A 101 12.64 0.60 -15.71
N SER A 102 13.11 0.49 -14.46
CA SER A 102 14.35 1.10 -14.03
C SER A 102 15.57 0.37 -14.60
N GLU A 103 16.71 1.05 -14.63
CA GLU A 103 17.98 0.44 -15.00
C GLU A 103 18.34 -0.69 -14.04
N GLY A 104 18.75 -1.83 -14.59
CA GLY A 104 19.07 -3.02 -13.80
C GLY A 104 17.87 -3.75 -13.20
N ALA A 105 16.66 -3.41 -13.60
CA ALA A 105 15.44 -4.07 -13.12
C ALA A 105 15.40 -5.55 -13.54
N ASP A 106 15.10 -6.43 -12.58
CA ASP A 106 14.79 -7.83 -12.79
C ASP A 106 13.46 -8.17 -12.10
N PRO A 107 12.31 -7.87 -12.74
CA PRO A 107 11.01 -8.12 -12.16
C PRO A 107 10.75 -9.60 -11.85
N ALA A 108 11.29 -10.52 -12.65
CA ALA A 108 11.12 -11.96 -12.46
C ALA A 108 11.79 -12.43 -11.16
N LEU A 109 12.99 -11.95 -10.86
CA LEU A 109 13.69 -12.26 -9.62
C LEU A 109 12.96 -11.65 -8.40
N ALA A 110 12.51 -10.41 -8.51
CA ALA A 110 11.74 -9.77 -7.44
C ALA A 110 10.45 -10.53 -7.15
N LYS A 111 9.74 -11.00 -8.18
CA LYS A 111 8.56 -11.86 -8.03
C LYS A 111 8.90 -13.15 -7.29
N GLU A 112 9.97 -13.82 -7.64
CA GLU A 112 10.41 -15.06 -7.00
C GLU A 112 10.66 -14.85 -5.50
N TRP A 113 11.33 -13.78 -5.12
CA TRP A 113 11.54 -13.44 -3.71
C TRP A 113 10.23 -13.17 -2.95
N LEU A 114 9.28 -12.49 -3.58
CA LEU A 114 7.97 -12.26 -2.97
C LEU A 114 7.15 -13.56 -2.83
N GLU A 115 7.25 -14.47 -3.79
CA GLU A 115 6.61 -15.78 -3.71
C GLU A 115 7.22 -16.64 -2.58
N ILE A 116 8.54 -16.60 -2.41
CA ILE A 116 9.24 -17.27 -1.29
C ILE A 116 8.80 -16.68 0.05
N ALA A 117 8.56 -15.37 0.11
CA ALA A 117 8.00 -14.71 1.30
C ALA A 117 6.56 -15.14 1.62
N GLY A 118 5.86 -15.75 0.67
CA GLY A 118 4.52 -16.28 0.82
C GLY A 118 3.42 -15.52 0.08
N CYS A 119 3.77 -14.55 -0.79
CA CYS A 119 2.80 -13.84 -1.59
C CYS A 119 2.26 -14.73 -2.71
N GLU A 120 0.97 -15.02 -2.70
CA GLU A 120 0.31 -15.83 -3.74
C GLU A 120 0.02 -15.01 -5.00
N LYS A 121 -0.16 -13.69 -4.85
CA LYS A 121 -0.41 -12.75 -5.94
C LYS A 121 0.67 -11.70 -5.96
N VAL A 122 1.20 -11.42 -7.14
CA VAL A 122 2.24 -10.41 -7.36
C VAL A 122 1.83 -9.49 -8.49
N PHE A 123 1.86 -8.20 -8.23
CA PHE A 123 1.59 -7.13 -9.20
C PHE A 123 2.90 -6.47 -9.63
N PHE A 124 2.97 -6.06 -10.88
CA PHE A 124 4.12 -5.36 -11.45
C PHE A 124 3.69 -3.95 -11.81
N VAL A 125 4.35 -2.95 -11.25
CA VAL A 125 3.96 -1.55 -11.43
C VAL A 125 5.18 -0.66 -11.70
N ASP A 126 4.92 0.40 -12.47
CA ASP A 126 5.80 1.56 -12.57
C ASP A 126 4.98 2.81 -12.28
N SER A 127 5.32 3.48 -11.19
CA SER A 127 4.56 4.64 -10.72
C SER A 127 4.73 5.85 -11.65
N VAL A 128 5.89 5.99 -12.29
CA VAL A 128 6.19 7.11 -13.20
C VAL A 128 5.44 6.97 -14.53
N THR A 129 5.50 5.78 -15.15
CA THR A 129 4.81 5.49 -16.42
C THR A 129 3.35 5.10 -16.22
N ARG A 130 2.94 4.81 -14.99
CA ARG A 130 1.63 4.28 -14.60
C ARG A 130 1.34 2.86 -15.09
N GLU A 131 2.34 2.14 -15.61
CA GLU A 131 2.18 0.76 -16.05
C GLU A 131 1.78 -0.15 -14.88
N GLY A 132 0.74 -0.96 -15.09
CA GLY A 132 0.26 -1.95 -14.14
C GLY A 132 -0.58 -1.40 -12.98
N LEU A 133 -0.70 -0.08 -12.82
CA LEU A 133 -1.50 0.52 -11.73
C LEU A 133 -2.98 0.19 -11.85
N ASP A 134 -3.52 0.11 -13.07
CA ASP A 134 -4.91 -0.22 -13.34
C ASP A 134 -5.29 -1.59 -12.76
N LYS A 135 -4.43 -2.59 -12.90
CA LYS A 135 -4.67 -3.93 -12.35
C LYS A 135 -4.71 -3.94 -10.83
N LEU A 136 -3.82 -3.17 -10.21
CA LEU A 136 -3.78 -3.04 -8.75
C LEU A 136 -5.02 -2.28 -8.24
N ILE A 137 -5.39 -1.21 -8.92
CA ILE A 137 -6.59 -0.41 -8.61
C ILE A 137 -7.86 -1.28 -8.71
N ASP A 138 -7.99 -2.06 -9.78
CA ASP A 138 -9.11 -2.99 -9.97
C ASP A 138 -9.17 -4.05 -8.86
N TYR A 139 -8.02 -4.61 -8.52
CA TYR A 139 -7.93 -5.61 -7.46
C TYR A 139 -8.34 -5.07 -6.09
N LEU A 140 -8.03 -3.80 -5.81
CA LEU A 140 -8.42 -3.12 -4.58
C LEU A 140 -9.88 -2.59 -4.61
N GLY A 141 -10.57 -2.70 -5.75
CA GLY A 141 -11.95 -2.26 -5.91
C GLY A 141 -12.10 -0.73 -5.98
N TRP A 142 -11.05 0.01 -6.30
CA TRP A 142 -11.05 1.47 -6.26
C TRP A 142 -11.69 2.13 -7.50
N ASN A 143 -11.95 1.36 -8.56
CA ASN A 143 -12.69 1.82 -9.74
C ASN A 143 -14.21 1.89 -9.51
N GLU A 144 -14.70 1.32 -8.41
CA GLU A 144 -16.10 1.45 -8.04
C GLU A 144 -16.40 2.93 -7.76
N LYS A 145 -17.40 3.47 -8.46
CA LYS A 145 -17.87 4.83 -8.19
C LYS A 145 -18.37 4.87 -6.76
N ASP A 146 -17.85 5.82 -5.97
CA ASP A 146 -18.42 6.08 -4.66
C ASP A 146 -19.90 6.44 -4.85
N GLU A 147 -20.81 5.69 -4.25
CA GLU A 147 -22.16 6.17 -4.07
C GLU A 147 -22.07 7.51 -3.33
N PRO A 148 -22.78 8.55 -3.77
CA PRO A 148 -22.73 9.83 -3.10
C PRO A 148 -23.10 9.62 -1.64
N GLU A 149 -22.18 9.92 -0.73
CA GLU A 149 -22.47 9.94 0.69
C GLU A 149 -23.71 10.81 0.88
N ASN A 150 -24.80 10.16 1.25
CA ASN A 150 -26.06 10.81 1.54
C ASN A 150 -25.80 11.72 2.76
N LYS A 151 -25.48 12.99 2.49
CA LYS A 151 -25.34 14.02 3.52
C LYS A 151 -26.67 14.08 4.25
N LYS A 152 -26.80 13.29 5.29
CA LYS A 152 -27.88 13.49 6.27
C LYS A 152 -27.72 14.89 6.83
N LYS A 153 -28.47 15.82 6.23
CA LYS A 153 -28.67 17.15 6.79
C LYS A 153 -29.19 16.95 8.21
N LYS A 154 -28.33 17.16 9.19
CA LYS A 154 -28.78 17.41 10.57
C LYS A 154 -29.53 18.73 10.55
N THR A 155 -30.83 18.65 10.38
CA THR A 155 -31.71 19.77 10.61
C THR A 155 -31.75 19.99 12.11
N THR A 156 -30.93 20.91 12.61
CA THR A 156 -31.01 21.40 13.97
C THR A 156 -32.28 22.23 14.05
N ARG A 157 -33.37 21.68 14.58
CA ARG A 157 -34.55 22.45 14.98
C ARG A 157 -34.17 23.27 16.18
N ILE A 158 -33.93 24.55 15.96
CA ILE A 158 -33.90 25.55 17.03
C ILE A 158 -35.34 25.72 17.49
N ARG A 159 -35.65 25.24 18.69
CA ARG A 159 -36.89 25.57 19.39
C ARG A 159 -36.71 26.95 19.98
N THR A 160 -37.25 27.95 19.35
CA THR A 160 -37.53 29.26 19.97
C THR A 160 -38.63 29.07 20.99
N LYS A 161 -38.31 29.22 22.27
CA LYS A 161 -39.30 29.43 23.32
C LYS A 161 -39.68 30.90 23.27
N THR A 162 -40.89 31.16 22.86
CA THR A 162 -41.54 32.45 23.07
C THR A 162 -42.19 32.45 24.46
N LYS A 163 -41.87 33.45 25.23
CA LYS A 163 -42.59 33.80 26.47
C LYS A 163 -43.94 34.37 26.15
#